data_0e51ea1a1de1d8ab8b5f2efda6c93121
#
_entry.id   0e51ea1a1de1d8ab8b5f2efda6c93121
#
_cell.length_a   1.000
_cell.length_b   1.000
_cell.length_c   1.000
_cell.angle_alpha   90.00
_cell.angle_beta   90.00
_cell.angle_gamma   90.00
#
_symmetry.space_group_name_H-M   'P 1'
#
loop_
_entity.id
_entity.type
_entity.pdbx_description
1 polymer ?
#
loop_
_entity_poly.entity_id
_entity_poly.type
_entity_poly.pdbx_seq_one_letter_code
_entity_poly.pdbx_strand_id
1 'polypeptide(L)'
;MVGKKIKNIVFDMGKVLLDYDPLGVARHFMADPQETELLRKNVFESEEWLLLDRGAISEEKAVERMKGRMPDEHMRDMAEQCMAHWHQYNISPKPGMEEVVRDLKKKGYRTYICSNISLRFREFRNEVPGIGLMDGVLISAEEHCLKPEREIYERLFEKFGIRPEESFFIDDLEENIRGAEACGMDGYCYADGNVERLREQLGI
;
A
#
# COMPACT_ATOMS: atom_id res chain seq x y z
N MET A 1 -21.57 -3.43 9.09
CA MET A 1 -20.99 -4.47 9.98
C MET A 1 -20.68 -5.71 9.17
N VAL A 2 -19.50 -6.24 9.35
CA VAL A 2 -19.01 -7.46 8.69
C VAL A 2 -19.96 -8.62 8.99
N GLY A 3 -20.43 -9.31 7.95
CA GLY A 3 -21.41 -10.38 8.07
C GLY A 3 -20.88 -11.63 8.79
N LYS A 4 -21.76 -12.43 9.40
CA LYS A 4 -21.41 -13.67 10.15
C LYS A 4 -20.61 -14.73 9.35
N LYS A 5 -20.53 -14.60 8.02
CA LYS A 5 -19.77 -15.50 7.15
C LYS A 5 -18.27 -15.17 7.07
N ILE A 6 -17.89 -13.94 7.39
CA ILE A 6 -16.51 -13.47 7.16
C ILE A 6 -15.56 -14.10 8.18
N LYS A 7 -14.44 -14.61 7.67
CA LYS A 7 -13.36 -15.26 8.41
C LYS A 7 -12.02 -14.58 8.19
N ASN A 8 -11.89 -13.88 7.05
CA ASN A 8 -10.65 -13.28 6.60
C ASN A 8 -10.84 -11.78 6.45
N ILE A 9 -9.94 -10.99 7.02
CA ILE A 9 -9.86 -9.54 6.80
C ILE A 9 -8.59 -9.28 6.02
N VAL A 10 -8.73 -8.61 4.89
CA VAL A 10 -7.63 -8.24 4.01
C VAL A 10 -7.47 -6.72 4.09
N PHE A 11 -6.27 -6.25 4.32
CA PHE A 11 -5.95 -4.83 4.41
C PHE A 11 -5.10 -4.40 3.21
N ASP A 12 -5.38 -3.23 2.65
CA ASP A 12 -4.33 -2.48 2.00
C ASP A 12 -3.33 -1.95 3.03
N MET A 13 -2.21 -1.41 2.58
CA MET A 13 -1.16 -0.90 3.45
C MET A 13 -1.14 0.63 3.49
N GLY A 14 -0.96 1.28 2.35
CA GLY A 14 -0.90 2.73 2.24
C GLY A 14 -2.23 3.37 2.63
N LYS A 15 -2.19 4.43 3.46
CA LYS A 15 -3.37 5.12 4.04
C LYS A 15 -4.36 4.24 4.83
N VAL A 16 -4.13 2.92 4.90
CA VAL A 16 -4.90 1.99 5.73
C VAL A 16 -4.11 1.58 6.98
N LEU A 17 -3.03 0.83 6.84
CA LEU A 17 -2.14 0.45 7.95
C LEU A 17 -1.06 1.50 8.22
N LEU A 18 -0.64 2.20 7.19
CA LEU A 18 0.36 3.28 7.25
C LEU A 18 -0.27 4.59 6.80
N ASP A 19 0.06 5.69 7.46
CA ASP A 19 -0.13 7.01 6.88
C ASP A 19 0.88 7.22 5.75
N TYR A 20 0.47 7.91 4.69
CA TYR A 20 1.30 8.13 3.50
C TYR A 20 1.24 9.58 3.05
N ASP A 21 2.40 10.22 3.01
CA ASP A 21 2.61 11.55 2.47
C ASP A 21 3.59 11.48 1.28
N PRO A 22 3.11 11.58 0.04
CA PRO A 22 3.94 11.40 -1.16
C PRO A 22 5.06 12.44 -1.31
N LEU A 23 5.01 13.53 -0.54
CA LEU A 23 5.98 14.60 -0.61
C LEU A 23 6.89 14.71 0.62
N GLY A 24 6.74 13.81 1.60
CA GLY A 24 7.51 13.84 2.84
C GLY A 24 9.02 13.91 2.59
N VAL A 25 9.55 13.00 1.79
CA VAL A 25 10.97 12.96 1.43
C VAL A 25 11.41 14.17 0.60
N ALA A 26 10.60 14.60 -0.36
CA ALA A 26 10.93 15.76 -1.18
C ALA A 26 11.02 17.02 -0.31
N ARG A 27 10.06 17.25 0.59
CA ARG A 27 10.09 18.36 1.55
C ARG A 27 11.22 18.26 2.58
N HIS A 28 11.72 17.07 2.85
CA HIS A 28 12.86 16.89 3.74
C HIS A 28 14.17 17.40 3.10
N PHE A 29 14.37 17.15 1.81
CA PHE A 29 15.60 17.53 1.11
C PHE A 29 15.52 18.90 0.43
N MET A 30 14.33 19.42 0.16
CA MET A 30 14.10 20.60 -0.67
C MET A 30 13.22 21.64 0.02
N ALA A 31 13.65 22.89 -0.08
CA ALA A 31 12.88 24.03 0.44
C ALA A 31 12.05 24.74 -0.66
N ASP A 32 12.42 24.59 -1.94
CA ASP A 32 11.72 25.21 -3.05
C ASP A 32 10.46 24.41 -3.44
N PRO A 33 9.26 25.02 -3.39
CA PRO A 33 8.02 24.37 -3.80
C PRO A 33 8.00 23.94 -5.28
N GLN A 34 8.70 24.64 -6.18
CA GLN A 34 8.73 24.30 -7.61
C GLN A 34 9.57 23.04 -7.85
N GLU A 35 10.70 22.91 -7.17
CA GLU A 35 11.55 21.73 -7.20
C GLU A 35 10.84 20.52 -6.57
N THR A 36 10.15 20.72 -5.43
CA THR A 36 9.31 19.68 -4.81
C THR A 36 8.22 19.18 -5.77
N GLU A 37 7.55 20.08 -6.48
CA GLU A 37 6.51 19.72 -7.47
C GLU A 37 7.10 18.98 -8.67
N LEU A 38 8.32 19.33 -9.09
CA LEU A 38 9.02 18.63 -10.17
C LEU A 38 9.34 17.18 -9.77
N LEU A 39 9.82 16.98 -8.53
CA LEU A 39 10.05 15.63 -7.98
C LEU A 39 8.74 14.84 -7.85
N ARG A 40 7.67 15.46 -7.38
CA ARG A 40 6.36 14.81 -7.29
C ARG A 40 5.95 14.20 -8.63
N LYS A 41 6.00 14.99 -9.71
CA LYS A 41 5.59 14.56 -11.04
C LYS A 41 6.51 13.52 -11.67
N ASN A 42 7.81 13.70 -11.52
CA ASN A 42 8.79 12.89 -12.26
C ASN A 42 9.30 11.67 -11.47
N VAL A 43 9.02 11.59 -10.18
CA VAL A 43 9.36 10.45 -9.32
C VAL A 43 8.08 9.75 -8.87
N PHE A 44 7.27 10.37 -8.02
CA PHE A 44 6.17 9.70 -7.32
C PHE A 44 4.90 9.49 -8.16
N GLU A 45 4.69 10.30 -9.21
CA GLU A 45 3.58 10.14 -10.17
C GLU A 45 4.07 9.68 -11.55
N SER A 46 5.28 9.16 -11.62
CA SER A 46 5.88 8.67 -12.86
C SER A 46 5.37 7.28 -13.25
N GLU A 47 5.49 6.95 -14.53
CA GLU A 47 5.26 5.60 -15.04
C GLU A 47 6.17 4.58 -14.35
N GLU A 48 7.41 4.97 -14.05
CA GLU A 48 8.38 4.11 -13.38
C GLU A 48 7.93 3.71 -11.97
N TRP A 49 7.26 4.60 -11.24
CA TRP A 49 6.68 4.26 -9.94
C TRP A 49 5.67 3.12 -10.06
N LEU A 50 4.76 3.22 -11.03
CA LEU A 50 3.79 2.17 -11.31
C LEU A 50 4.45 0.85 -11.76
N LEU A 51 5.51 0.95 -12.58
CA LEU A 51 6.28 -0.22 -13.02
C LEU A 51 7.04 -0.88 -11.86
N LEU A 52 7.52 -0.10 -10.89
CA LEU A 52 8.12 -0.62 -9.65
C LEU A 52 7.10 -1.37 -8.82
N ASP A 53 5.91 -0.81 -8.64
CA ASP A 53 4.82 -1.45 -7.89
C ASP A 53 4.31 -2.71 -8.60
N ARG A 54 4.44 -2.79 -9.93
CA ARG A 54 4.17 -4.01 -10.70
C ARG A 54 5.33 -5.01 -10.68
N GLY A 55 6.52 -4.63 -10.22
CA GLY A 55 7.72 -5.47 -10.34
C GLY A 55 8.21 -5.65 -11.78
N ALA A 56 7.86 -4.73 -12.69
CA ALA A 56 8.19 -4.80 -14.12
C ALA A 56 9.49 -4.08 -14.50
N ILE A 57 10.09 -3.32 -13.57
CA ILE A 57 11.35 -2.61 -13.74
C ILE A 57 12.19 -2.72 -12.47
N SER A 58 13.51 -2.75 -12.60
CA SER A 58 14.40 -2.63 -11.44
C SER A 58 14.48 -1.19 -10.93
N GLU A 59 14.81 -1.02 -9.66
CA GLU A 59 14.92 0.31 -9.06
C GLU A 59 16.02 1.15 -9.73
N GLU A 60 17.17 0.54 -10.04
CA GLU A 60 18.28 1.23 -10.74
C GLU A 60 17.80 1.79 -12.08
N LYS A 61 17.04 1.00 -12.85
CA LYS A 61 16.51 1.42 -14.14
C LYS A 61 15.44 2.49 -14.03
N ALA A 62 14.60 2.42 -12.98
CA ALA A 62 13.63 3.45 -12.69
C ALA A 62 14.28 4.78 -12.35
N VAL A 63 15.27 4.75 -11.44
CA VAL A 63 16.06 5.93 -11.04
C VAL A 63 16.78 6.56 -12.25
N GLU A 64 17.41 5.74 -13.10
CA GLU A 64 18.06 6.24 -14.32
C GLU A 64 17.08 7.02 -15.21
N ARG A 65 15.88 6.48 -15.45
CA ARG A 65 14.85 7.13 -16.28
C ARG A 65 14.31 8.41 -15.62
N MET A 66 14.05 8.37 -14.30
CA MET A 66 13.60 9.53 -13.54
C MET A 66 14.64 10.66 -13.59
N LYS A 67 15.91 10.34 -13.37
CA LYS A 67 17.05 11.29 -13.48
C LYS A 67 17.16 11.89 -14.88
N GLY A 68 16.89 11.10 -15.92
CA GLY A 68 16.94 11.56 -17.32
C GLY A 68 15.93 12.69 -17.65
N ARG A 69 14.88 12.87 -16.85
CA ARG A 69 13.90 13.95 -16.99
C ARG A 69 14.20 15.19 -16.16
N MET A 70 15.23 15.13 -15.31
CA MET A 70 15.60 16.25 -14.46
C MET A 70 16.41 17.30 -15.20
N PRO A 71 16.20 18.61 -14.92
CA PRO A 71 16.79 19.71 -15.69
C PRO A 71 18.31 19.82 -15.52
N ASP A 72 18.82 19.50 -14.34
CA ASP A 72 20.22 19.67 -13.97
C ASP A 72 20.71 18.57 -13.04
N GLU A 73 21.99 18.64 -12.65
CA GLU A 73 22.62 17.63 -11.81
C GLU A 73 22.11 17.65 -10.38
N HIS A 74 21.82 18.85 -9.84
CA HIS A 74 21.23 18.97 -8.51
C HIS A 74 19.89 18.21 -8.42
N MET A 75 18.99 18.42 -9.37
CA MET A 75 17.69 17.75 -9.37
C MET A 75 17.82 16.24 -9.66
N ARG A 76 18.82 15.79 -10.40
CA ARG A 76 19.13 14.36 -10.58
C ARG A 76 19.52 13.71 -9.26
N ASP A 77 20.39 14.36 -8.49
CA ASP A 77 20.79 13.87 -7.18
C ASP A 77 19.61 13.84 -6.21
N MET A 78 18.75 14.86 -6.24
CA MET A 78 17.54 14.90 -5.40
C MET A 78 16.55 13.79 -5.77
N ALA A 79 16.37 13.48 -7.05
CA ALA A 79 15.53 12.35 -7.47
C ALA A 79 16.07 11.01 -6.95
N GLU A 80 17.38 10.82 -6.99
CA GLU A 80 18.05 9.64 -6.44
C GLU A 80 17.89 9.56 -4.91
N GLN A 81 18.09 10.67 -4.18
CA GLN A 81 17.87 10.74 -2.73
C GLN A 81 16.41 10.45 -2.36
N CYS A 82 15.46 10.99 -3.11
CA CYS A 82 14.03 10.70 -2.93
C CYS A 82 13.77 9.21 -3.07
N MET A 83 14.29 8.57 -4.11
CA MET A 83 14.11 7.13 -4.35
C MET A 83 14.79 6.27 -3.28
N ALA A 84 15.96 6.68 -2.80
CA ALA A 84 16.67 5.94 -1.74
C ALA A 84 15.96 6.00 -0.38
N HIS A 85 15.28 7.12 -0.08
CA HIS A 85 14.83 7.42 1.28
C HIS A 85 13.32 7.61 1.44
N TRP A 86 12.49 7.49 0.38
CA TRP A 86 11.06 7.79 0.47
C TRP A 86 10.35 7.04 1.60
N HIS A 87 10.68 5.77 1.83
CA HIS A 87 10.05 4.97 2.89
C HIS A 87 10.34 5.48 4.30
N GLN A 88 11.41 6.28 4.49
CA GLN A 88 11.76 6.85 5.80
C GLN A 88 10.98 8.14 6.12
N TYR A 89 10.47 8.84 5.09
CA TYR A 89 9.83 10.14 5.24
C TYR A 89 8.39 10.20 4.74
N ASN A 90 8.01 9.30 3.83
CA ASN A 90 6.67 9.31 3.25
C ASN A 90 5.68 8.43 4.01
N ILE A 91 6.15 7.47 4.80
CA ILE A 91 5.30 6.56 5.55
C ILE A 91 5.52 6.69 7.06
N SER A 92 4.45 6.44 7.80
CA SER A 92 4.51 6.26 9.25
C SER A 92 3.41 5.29 9.70
N PRO A 93 3.62 4.54 10.80
CA PRO A 93 2.59 3.67 11.37
C PRO A 93 1.31 4.45 11.67
N LYS A 94 0.16 4.00 11.14
CA LYS A 94 -1.12 4.66 11.42
C LYS A 94 -1.57 4.35 12.85
N PRO A 95 -1.79 5.36 13.70
CA PRO A 95 -2.20 5.15 15.08
C PRO A 95 -3.49 4.33 15.19
N GLY A 96 -3.52 3.37 16.12
CA GLY A 96 -4.68 2.52 16.40
C GLY A 96 -4.83 1.29 15.50
N MET A 97 -4.08 1.19 14.40
CA MET A 97 -4.26 0.05 13.48
C MET A 97 -3.66 -1.26 13.99
N GLU A 98 -2.60 -1.20 14.79
CA GLU A 98 -2.08 -2.41 15.45
C GLU A 98 -3.12 -3.01 16.42
N GLU A 99 -3.83 -2.16 17.16
CA GLU A 99 -4.92 -2.58 18.05
C GLU A 99 -6.09 -3.18 17.26
N VAL A 100 -6.44 -2.60 16.11
CA VAL A 100 -7.47 -3.17 15.20
C VAL A 100 -7.08 -4.58 14.80
N VAL A 101 -5.86 -4.79 14.30
CA VAL A 101 -5.37 -6.13 13.90
C VAL A 101 -5.39 -7.10 15.09
N ARG A 102 -4.90 -6.66 16.25
CA ARG A 102 -4.87 -7.48 17.48
C ARG A 102 -6.27 -7.89 17.94
N ASP A 103 -7.24 -7.00 17.89
CA ASP A 103 -8.61 -7.28 18.31
C ASP A 103 -9.34 -8.21 17.32
N LEU A 104 -9.06 -8.09 16.03
CA LEU A 104 -9.53 -9.05 15.02
C LEU A 104 -8.97 -10.46 15.28
N LYS A 105 -7.68 -10.56 15.59
CA LYS A 105 -7.05 -11.85 15.95
C LYS A 105 -7.69 -12.47 17.19
N LYS A 106 -7.98 -11.68 18.24
CA LYS A 106 -8.70 -12.15 19.46
C LYS A 106 -10.10 -12.67 19.14
N LYS A 107 -10.76 -12.11 18.12
CA LYS A 107 -12.07 -12.57 17.65
C LYS A 107 -12.01 -13.78 16.70
N GLY A 108 -10.80 -14.25 16.39
CA GLY A 108 -10.57 -15.46 15.59
C GLY A 108 -10.53 -15.21 14.07
N TYR A 109 -10.45 -13.95 13.63
CA TYR A 109 -10.25 -13.65 12.21
C TYR A 109 -8.83 -13.98 11.78
N ARG A 110 -8.68 -14.43 10.53
CA ARG A 110 -7.40 -14.41 9.83
C ARG A 110 -7.22 -13.04 9.17
N THR A 111 -5.98 -12.53 9.20
CA THR A 111 -5.67 -11.19 8.72
C THR A 111 -4.58 -11.25 7.65
N TYR A 112 -4.77 -10.52 6.56
CA TYR A 112 -3.89 -10.52 5.40
C TYR A 112 -3.62 -9.09 4.94
N ILE A 113 -2.52 -8.91 4.20
CA ILE A 113 -2.23 -7.70 3.45
C ILE A 113 -2.29 -8.01 1.96
N CYS A 114 -2.91 -7.10 1.17
CA CYS A 114 -2.87 -7.07 -0.28
C CYS A 114 -2.61 -5.62 -0.74
N SER A 115 -1.40 -5.31 -1.18
CA SER A 115 -0.98 -3.93 -1.43
C SER A 115 -0.24 -3.76 -2.75
N ASN A 116 -0.52 -2.63 -3.44
CA ASN A 116 0.29 -2.15 -4.55
C ASN A 116 1.54 -1.49 -3.98
N ILE A 117 2.69 -2.18 -4.08
CA ILE A 117 3.95 -1.71 -3.52
C ILE A 117 5.14 -2.40 -4.18
N SER A 118 6.22 -1.68 -4.36
CA SER A 118 7.49 -2.18 -4.89
C SER A 118 8.20 -3.12 -3.91
N LEU A 119 9.27 -3.78 -4.38
CA LEU A 119 10.11 -4.64 -3.54
C LEU A 119 10.80 -3.90 -2.38
N ARG A 120 10.81 -2.56 -2.38
CA ARG A 120 11.27 -1.73 -1.27
C ARG A 120 10.52 -2.02 0.04
N PHE A 121 9.31 -2.56 -0.02
CA PHE A 121 8.56 -3.06 1.14
C PHE A 121 9.41 -3.91 2.08
N ARG A 122 10.35 -4.67 1.57
CA ARG A 122 11.21 -5.56 2.38
C ARG A 122 12.06 -4.80 3.39
N GLU A 123 12.38 -3.52 3.12
CA GLU A 123 13.22 -2.69 3.99
C GLU A 123 12.43 -2.13 5.19
N PHE A 124 11.15 -1.79 5.01
CA PHE A 124 10.32 -1.22 6.06
C PHE A 124 9.21 -2.14 6.58
N ARG A 125 9.19 -3.40 6.15
CA ARG A 125 8.16 -4.38 6.52
C ARG A 125 7.86 -4.41 8.02
N ASN A 126 8.87 -4.29 8.86
CA ASN A 126 8.73 -4.37 10.32
C ASN A 126 8.09 -3.10 10.94
N GLU A 127 7.93 -2.04 10.17
CA GLU A 127 7.27 -0.80 10.60
C GLU A 127 5.75 -0.84 10.40
N VAL A 128 5.24 -1.83 9.66
CA VAL A 128 3.81 -1.97 9.39
C VAL A 128 3.07 -2.45 10.63
N PRO A 129 2.06 -1.70 11.14
CA PRO A 129 1.30 -2.06 12.32
C PRO A 129 0.69 -3.46 12.23
N GLY A 130 0.96 -4.28 13.23
CA GLY A 130 0.41 -5.63 13.31
C GLY A 130 1.01 -6.64 12.34
N ILE A 131 2.10 -6.33 11.63
CA ILE A 131 2.72 -7.23 10.63
C ILE A 131 3.04 -8.62 11.18
N GLY A 132 3.49 -8.71 12.44
CA GLY A 132 3.77 -9.98 13.11
C GLY A 132 2.54 -10.84 13.42
N LEU A 133 1.33 -10.29 13.26
CA LEU A 133 0.05 -10.97 13.48
C LEU A 133 -0.64 -11.36 12.17
N MET A 134 -0.10 -10.93 11.01
CA MET A 134 -0.67 -11.25 9.71
C MET A 134 -0.44 -12.72 9.34
N ASP A 135 -1.49 -13.38 8.85
CA ASP A 135 -1.43 -14.77 8.37
C ASP A 135 -0.82 -14.84 6.95
N GLY A 136 -0.77 -13.71 6.24
CA GLY A 136 -0.12 -13.62 4.94
C GLY A 136 -0.01 -12.20 4.42
N VAL A 137 0.98 -11.99 3.53
CA VAL A 137 1.22 -10.72 2.85
C VAL A 137 1.40 -10.98 1.37
N LEU A 138 0.63 -10.27 0.55
CA LEU A 138 0.76 -10.23 -0.89
C LEU A 138 1.09 -8.81 -1.31
N ILE A 139 2.21 -8.65 -2.00
CA ILE A 139 2.60 -7.39 -2.62
C ILE A 139 2.63 -7.50 -4.13
N SER A 140 2.14 -6.51 -4.80
CA SER A 140 1.98 -6.49 -6.26
C SER A 140 3.27 -6.72 -7.03
N ALA A 141 4.42 -6.20 -6.54
CA ALA A 141 5.70 -6.37 -7.20
C ALA A 141 6.19 -7.84 -7.23
N GLU A 142 5.76 -8.69 -6.30
CA GLU A 142 6.09 -10.12 -6.31
C GLU A 142 5.13 -10.92 -7.21
N GLU A 143 3.93 -10.42 -7.42
CA GLU A 143 2.88 -11.07 -8.21
C GLU A 143 2.79 -10.56 -9.65
N HIS A 144 3.47 -9.45 -9.98
CA HIS A 144 3.49 -8.79 -11.30
C HIS A 144 2.12 -8.30 -11.80
N CYS A 145 1.18 -8.06 -10.88
CA CYS A 145 -0.15 -7.52 -11.16
C CYS A 145 -0.55 -6.52 -10.07
N LEU A 146 -1.46 -5.60 -10.39
CA LEU A 146 -1.84 -4.48 -9.52
C LEU A 146 -3.34 -4.52 -9.19
N LYS A 147 -3.73 -4.02 -8.02
CA LYS A 147 -5.12 -3.62 -7.80
C LYS A 147 -5.43 -2.43 -8.73
N PRO A 148 -6.62 -2.34 -9.33
CA PRO A 148 -7.79 -3.21 -9.19
C PRO A 148 -7.87 -4.36 -10.21
N GLU A 149 -6.76 -4.81 -10.79
CA GLU A 149 -6.78 -5.92 -11.74
C GLU A 149 -7.31 -7.19 -11.08
N ARG A 150 -8.19 -7.91 -11.78
CA ARG A 150 -8.78 -9.16 -11.29
C ARG A 150 -7.75 -10.17 -10.81
N GLU A 151 -6.62 -10.24 -11.53
CA GLU A 151 -5.56 -11.20 -11.30
C GLU A 151 -4.98 -11.12 -9.87
N ILE A 152 -4.79 -9.94 -9.29
CA ILE A 152 -4.21 -9.81 -7.95
C ILE A 152 -5.11 -10.42 -6.86
N TYR A 153 -6.44 -10.29 -7.01
CA TYR A 153 -7.40 -10.87 -6.07
C TYR A 153 -7.46 -12.40 -6.22
N GLU A 154 -7.45 -12.91 -7.45
CA GLU A 154 -7.39 -14.36 -7.72
C GLU A 154 -6.12 -14.98 -7.12
N ARG A 155 -4.95 -14.32 -7.29
CA ARG A 155 -3.69 -14.75 -6.66
C ARG A 155 -3.74 -14.70 -5.13
N LEU A 156 -4.38 -13.69 -4.55
CA LEU A 156 -4.60 -13.59 -3.10
C LEU A 156 -5.39 -14.82 -2.59
N PHE A 157 -6.48 -15.16 -3.27
CA PHE A 157 -7.32 -16.30 -2.87
C PHE A 157 -6.58 -17.62 -3.01
N GLU A 158 -5.88 -17.83 -4.11
CA GLU A 158 -5.10 -19.05 -4.37
C GLU A 158 -3.93 -19.19 -3.40
N LYS A 159 -3.12 -18.14 -3.24
CA LYS A 159 -1.90 -18.15 -2.41
C LYS A 159 -2.19 -18.49 -0.95
N PHE A 160 -3.29 -18.00 -0.40
CA PHE A 160 -3.63 -18.20 1.01
C PHE A 160 -4.78 -19.20 1.24
N GLY A 161 -5.32 -19.80 0.19
CA GLY A 161 -6.43 -20.76 0.29
C GLY A 161 -7.66 -20.14 0.96
N ILE A 162 -7.96 -18.87 0.66
CA ILE A 162 -9.12 -18.15 1.21
C ILE A 162 -10.23 -18.04 0.17
N ARG A 163 -11.48 -18.05 0.63
CA ARG A 163 -12.63 -17.91 -0.25
C ARG A 163 -13.08 -16.45 -0.29
N PRO A 164 -13.35 -15.88 -1.49
CA PRO A 164 -13.77 -14.49 -1.62
C PRO A 164 -14.99 -14.16 -0.75
N GLU A 165 -16.05 -15.01 -0.76
CA GLU A 165 -17.28 -14.81 -0.01
C GLU A 165 -17.15 -14.95 1.53
N GLU A 166 -15.98 -15.36 2.02
CA GLU A 166 -15.60 -15.40 3.43
C GLU A 166 -14.53 -14.34 3.78
N SER A 167 -14.22 -13.45 2.84
CA SER A 167 -13.16 -12.44 2.96
C SER A 167 -13.75 -11.04 2.85
N PHE A 168 -13.14 -10.07 3.55
CA PHE A 168 -13.56 -8.68 3.56
C PHE A 168 -12.35 -7.78 3.39
N PHE A 169 -12.39 -6.91 2.37
CA PHE A 169 -11.27 -6.06 1.99
C PHE A 169 -11.44 -4.64 2.54
N ILE A 170 -10.34 -4.04 2.98
CA ILE A 170 -10.26 -2.67 3.49
C ILE A 170 -9.20 -1.94 2.68
N ASP A 171 -9.61 -0.92 1.93
CA ASP A 171 -8.74 -0.16 1.03
C ASP A 171 -9.22 1.31 1.00
N ASP A 172 -8.34 2.28 0.81
CA ASP A 172 -8.70 3.71 0.73
C ASP A 172 -9.27 4.11 -0.64
N LEU A 173 -9.08 3.28 -1.67
CA LEU A 173 -9.51 3.54 -3.03
C LEU A 173 -10.75 2.73 -3.40
N GLU A 174 -11.81 3.43 -3.77
CA GLU A 174 -13.08 2.83 -4.20
C GLU A 174 -12.92 1.87 -5.40
N GLU A 175 -12.00 2.17 -6.32
CA GLU A 175 -11.72 1.32 -7.49
C GLU A 175 -11.17 -0.06 -7.07
N ASN A 176 -10.34 -0.11 -6.02
CA ASN A 176 -9.81 -1.36 -5.49
C ASN A 176 -10.92 -2.19 -4.82
N ILE A 177 -11.82 -1.54 -4.09
CA ILE A 177 -12.99 -2.20 -3.51
C ILE A 177 -13.86 -2.81 -4.60
N ARG A 178 -14.18 -2.05 -5.66
CA ARG A 178 -14.97 -2.56 -6.81
C ARG A 178 -14.27 -3.72 -7.52
N GLY A 179 -12.94 -3.68 -7.65
CA GLY A 179 -12.16 -4.79 -8.19
C GLY A 179 -12.30 -6.07 -7.37
N ALA A 180 -12.25 -5.94 -6.03
CA ALA A 180 -12.45 -7.04 -5.11
C ALA A 180 -13.90 -7.60 -5.17
N GLU A 181 -14.91 -6.73 -5.19
CA GLU A 181 -16.32 -7.08 -5.31
C GLU A 181 -16.62 -7.84 -6.62
N ALA A 182 -16.00 -7.41 -7.73
CA ALA A 182 -16.10 -8.11 -9.01
C ALA A 182 -15.51 -9.53 -8.98
N CYS A 183 -14.66 -9.83 -7.97
CA CYS A 183 -14.11 -11.15 -7.69
C CYS A 183 -14.86 -11.88 -6.56
N GLY A 184 -15.95 -11.30 -6.04
CA GLY A 184 -16.81 -11.90 -4.99
C GLY A 184 -16.34 -11.65 -3.56
N MET A 185 -15.38 -10.76 -3.33
CA MET A 185 -14.91 -10.34 -2.02
C MET A 185 -15.53 -8.98 -1.65
N ASP A 186 -16.40 -8.94 -0.66
CA ASP A 186 -16.97 -7.69 -0.14
C ASP A 186 -15.87 -6.79 0.47
N GLY A 187 -16.12 -5.48 0.52
CA GLY A 187 -15.14 -4.55 1.06
C GLY A 187 -15.70 -3.28 1.70
N TYR A 188 -14.79 -2.49 2.23
CA TYR A 188 -15.06 -1.18 2.83
C TYR A 188 -14.03 -0.16 2.32
N CYS A 189 -14.53 0.90 1.69
CA CYS A 189 -13.69 2.03 1.29
C CYS A 189 -13.37 2.90 2.51
N TYR A 190 -12.11 2.82 2.94
CA TYR A 190 -11.58 3.52 4.13
C TYR A 190 -10.99 4.90 3.77
N ALA A 191 -11.63 5.62 2.86
CA ALA A 191 -11.12 6.90 2.34
C ALA A 191 -11.04 8.02 3.39
N ASP A 192 -11.83 7.94 4.48
CA ASP A 192 -11.84 8.94 5.54
C ASP A 192 -10.72 8.75 6.59
N GLY A 193 -10.03 7.61 6.58
CA GLY A 193 -8.96 7.28 7.52
C GLY A 193 -9.39 7.20 8.99
N ASN A 194 -10.71 7.08 9.27
CA ASN A 194 -11.26 7.11 10.62
C ASN A 194 -11.26 5.71 11.25
N VAL A 195 -10.34 5.49 12.19
CA VAL A 195 -10.14 4.20 12.87
C VAL A 195 -11.37 3.78 13.67
N GLU A 196 -12.06 4.70 14.36
CA GLU A 196 -13.24 4.37 15.15
C GLU A 196 -14.39 3.89 14.24
N ARG A 197 -14.61 4.55 13.11
CA ARG A 197 -15.59 4.11 12.12
C ARG A 197 -15.23 2.76 11.51
N LEU A 198 -13.95 2.50 11.26
CA LEU A 198 -13.49 1.20 10.81
C LEU A 198 -13.79 0.11 11.87
N ARG A 199 -13.52 0.39 13.15
CA ARG A 199 -13.85 -0.53 14.25
C ARG A 199 -15.34 -0.85 14.30
N GLU A 200 -16.20 0.16 14.15
CA GLU A 200 -17.67 -0.03 14.07
C GLU A 200 -18.07 -0.94 12.89
N GLN A 201 -17.47 -0.73 11.69
CA GLN A 201 -17.71 -1.57 10.51
C GLN A 201 -17.29 -3.02 10.75
N LEU A 202 -16.17 -3.22 11.43
CA LEU A 202 -15.64 -4.55 11.75
C LEU A 202 -16.33 -5.20 12.96
N GLY A 203 -17.09 -4.43 13.74
CA GLY A 203 -17.77 -4.89 14.95
C GLY A 203 -16.81 -5.25 16.09
N ILE A 204 -15.70 -4.49 16.23
CA ILE A 204 -14.64 -4.72 17.24
C ILE A 204 -14.49 -3.51 18.16
#